data_836ae56d513c2727af60175ef719b51d
#
_entry.id   836ae56d513c2727af60175ef719b51d
#
_cell.length_a   1.000
_cell.length_b   1.000
_cell.length_c   1.000
_cell.angle_alpha   90.00
_cell.angle_beta   90.00
_cell.angle_gamma   90.00
#
_symmetry.space_group_name_H-M   'P 1'
#
loop_
_entity.id
_entity.type
_entity.pdbx_description
1 polymer ?
#
loop_
_entity_poly.entity_id
_entity_poly.type
_entity_poly.pdbx_seq_one_letter_code
_entity_poly.pdbx_strand_id
1 'polypeptide(L)'
;MTTLRIDLGKQSCVFRDDESGASYCVPVGTDTLAAMIVGNPPLPEELTNAICLFMDHIEDVTREVPSSTFADSIKICGPGLQALVDTEVGHPEGLPFEVSRDATEEVFRTLATENEQDRRHNPGLPAEEVHHVLGVCCALVATLRGLQAASLSITGDEVST
;
A
#
# COMPACT_ATOMS: atom_id res chain seq x y z
N MET A 1 2.64 8.16 22.91
CA MET A 1 2.47 7.13 21.87
C MET A 1 2.46 7.77 20.49
N THR A 2 3.28 7.29 19.59
CA THR A 2 3.43 7.87 18.26
C THR A 2 2.62 7.10 17.23
N THR A 3 1.75 7.79 16.51
CA THR A 3 0.97 7.20 15.43
C THR A 3 1.36 7.86 14.12
N LEU A 4 1.76 7.04 13.15
CA LEU A 4 2.01 7.50 11.79
C LEU A 4 0.75 7.27 10.98
N ARG A 5 0.23 8.33 10.36
CA ARG A 5 -0.94 8.24 9.48
C ARG A 5 -0.50 8.39 8.05
N ILE A 6 -1.03 7.52 7.19
CA ILE A 6 -0.69 7.50 5.78
C ILE A 6 -1.97 7.62 4.97
N ASP A 7 -2.06 8.65 4.13
CA ASP A 7 -3.14 8.80 3.16
C ASP A 7 -2.59 8.35 1.81
N LEU A 8 -2.92 7.13 1.42
CA LEU A 8 -2.43 6.53 0.18
C LEU A 8 -3.39 6.88 -0.96
N GLY A 9 -3.11 7.98 -1.63
CA GLY A 9 -3.93 8.44 -2.73
C GLY A 9 -3.49 7.86 -4.06
N LYS A 10 -4.29 8.14 -5.09
CA LYS A 10 -4.00 7.65 -6.44
C LYS A 10 -2.84 8.39 -7.08
N GLN A 11 -2.68 9.67 -6.78
CA GLN A 11 -1.65 10.52 -7.41
C GLN A 11 -0.53 10.91 -6.45
N SER A 12 -0.79 10.85 -5.15
CA SER A 12 0.20 11.24 -4.14
C SER A 12 -0.10 10.51 -2.85
N CYS A 13 0.86 10.52 -1.94
CA CYS A 13 0.73 9.84 -0.66
C CYS A 13 1.27 10.75 0.45
N VAL A 14 0.47 10.96 1.50
CA VAL A 14 0.87 11.85 2.61
C VAL A 14 1.16 11.02 3.85
N PHE A 15 2.33 11.27 4.43
CA PHE A 15 2.75 10.65 5.69
C PHE A 15 2.74 11.73 6.77
N ARG A 16 2.12 11.45 7.90
CA ARG A 16 2.00 12.45 8.97
C ARG A 16 2.14 11.81 10.34
N ASP A 17 2.94 12.46 11.19
CA ASP A 17 3.03 12.12 12.61
C ASP A 17 1.94 12.87 13.34
N ASP A 18 1.01 12.16 13.99
CA ASP A 18 -0.12 12.78 14.68
C ASP A 18 0.30 13.62 15.87
N GLU A 19 1.41 13.28 16.53
CA GLU A 19 1.85 14.03 17.72
C GLU A 19 2.60 15.30 17.37
N SER A 20 3.62 15.19 16.52
CA SER A 20 4.46 16.35 16.19
C SER A 20 3.88 17.22 15.10
N GLY A 21 2.97 16.67 14.29
CA GLY A 21 2.45 17.38 13.13
C GLY A 21 3.39 17.36 11.94
N ALA A 22 4.56 16.73 12.05
CA ALA A 22 5.48 16.60 10.93
C ALA A 22 4.80 15.79 9.80
N SER A 23 4.95 16.25 8.56
CA SER A 23 4.34 15.55 7.43
C SER A 23 5.20 15.69 6.19
N TYR A 24 4.99 14.76 5.26
CA TYR A 24 5.66 14.79 3.97
C TYR A 24 4.74 14.22 2.92
N CYS A 25 4.64 14.90 1.78
CA CYS A 25 3.82 14.45 0.66
C CYS A 25 4.71 13.83 -0.40
N VAL A 26 4.52 12.53 -0.63
CA VAL A 26 5.21 11.80 -1.69
C VAL A 26 4.44 12.06 -3.00
N PRO A 27 5.10 12.56 -4.06
CA PRO A 27 4.41 12.87 -5.33
C PRO A 27 4.20 11.64 -6.20
N VAL A 28 3.92 10.49 -5.59
CA VAL A 28 3.67 9.22 -6.26
C VAL A 28 2.50 8.55 -5.53
N GLY A 29 1.53 8.07 -6.27
CA GLY A 29 0.40 7.37 -5.71
C GLY A 29 0.19 6.03 -6.37
N THR A 30 -0.93 5.38 -6.04
CA THR A 30 -1.20 4.01 -6.51
C THR A 30 -1.41 3.94 -8.02
N ASP A 31 -2.00 4.98 -8.63
CA ASP A 31 -2.14 5.01 -10.10
C ASP A 31 -0.79 5.14 -10.78
N THR A 32 0.12 5.91 -10.20
CA THR A 32 1.47 6.07 -10.73
C THR A 32 2.17 4.70 -10.79
N LEU A 33 2.06 3.94 -9.70
CA LEU A 33 2.71 2.64 -9.62
C LEU A 33 2.03 1.62 -10.53
N ALA A 34 0.69 1.62 -10.57
CA ALA A 34 -0.05 0.71 -11.44
C ALA A 34 0.28 0.95 -12.91
N ALA A 35 0.50 2.21 -13.31
CA ALA A 35 0.83 2.54 -14.68
C ALA A 35 2.20 2.02 -15.11
N MET A 36 3.08 1.72 -14.16
CA MET A 36 4.40 1.15 -14.45
C MET A 36 4.33 -0.33 -14.78
N ILE A 37 3.20 -0.98 -14.53
CA ILE A 37 3.04 -2.43 -14.70
C ILE A 37 2.16 -2.65 -15.92
N VAL A 38 2.77 -3.01 -17.06
CA VAL A 38 2.05 -3.18 -18.31
C VAL A 38 2.03 -4.64 -18.79
N GLY A 39 2.88 -5.48 -18.25
CA GLY A 39 2.94 -6.89 -18.64
C GLY A 39 1.71 -7.68 -18.17
N ASN A 40 1.38 -8.75 -18.87
CA ASN A 40 0.23 -9.58 -18.53
C ASN A 40 0.61 -11.05 -18.71
N PRO A 41 1.11 -11.74 -17.66
CA PRO A 41 1.28 -11.27 -16.27
C PRO A 41 2.35 -10.19 -16.13
N PRO A 42 2.37 -9.48 -14.99
CA PRO A 42 3.38 -8.44 -14.76
C PRO A 42 4.80 -8.98 -14.87
N LEU A 43 5.69 -8.16 -15.43
CA LEU A 43 7.09 -8.52 -15.52
C LEU A 43 7.77 -8.24 -14.18
N PRO A 44 8.67 -9.14 -13.72
CA PRO A 44 9.35 -8.92 -12.44
C PRO A 44 10.07 -7.56 -12.35
N GLU A 45 10.68 -7.10 -13.44
CA GLU A 45 11.36 -5.81 -13.43
C GLU A 45 10.41 -4.63 -13.28
N GLU A 46 9.19 -4.73 -13.81
CA GLU A 46 8.18 -3.69 -13.61
C GLU A 46 7.80 -3.56 -12.15
N LEU A 47 7.60 -4.71 -11.50
CA LEU A 47 7.25 -4.75 -10.08
C LEU A 47 8.38 -4.20 -9.22
N THR A 48 9.61 -4.62 -9.52
CA THR A 48 10.79 -4.15 -8.80
C THR A 48 10.94 -2.63 -8.97
N ASN A 49 10.78 -2.12 -10.18
CA ASN A 49 10.91 -0.69 -10.43
C ASN A 49 9.86 0.12 -9.68
N ALA A 50 8.62 -0.37 -9.64
CA ALA A 50 7.55 0.32 -8.92
C ALA A 50 7.82 0.36 -7.43
N ILE A 51 8.22 -0.77 -6.86
CA ILE A 51 8.53 -0.84 -5.42
C ILE A 51 9.72 0.05 -5.10
N CYS A 52 10.78 -0.01 -5.90
CA CYS A 52 11.98 0.80 -5.65
C CYS A 52 11.69 2.30 -5.77
N LEU A 53 10.86 2.70 -6.73
CA LEU A 53 10.49 4.11 -6.84
C LEU A 53 9.83 4.61 -5.56
N PHE A 54 8.87 3.84 -5.05
CA PHE A 54 8.19 4.25 -3.82
C PHE A 54 9.13 4.22 -2.62
N MET A 55 10.00 3.21 -2.54
CA MET A 55 10.97 3.11 -1.45
C MET A 55 11.95 4.28 -1.45
N ASP A 56 12.35 4.77 -2.62
CA ASP A 56 13.20 5.96 -2.68
C ASP A 56 12.52 7.15 -2.02
N HIS A 57 11.21 7.30 -2.22
CA HIS A 57 10.45 8.37 -1.58
C HIS A 57 10.27 8.10 -0.08
N ILE A 58 10.21 6.83 0.33
CA ILE A 58 10.14 6.51 1.76
C ILE A 58 11.39 6.99 2.48
N GLU A 59 12.55 6.98 1.83
CA GLU A 59 13.74 7.54 2.43
C GLU A 59 13.57 9.02 2.76
N ASP A 60 12.91 9.75 1.88
CA ASP A 60 12.59 11.16 2.16
C ASP A 60 11.63 11.28 3.34
N VAL A 61 10.66 10.37 3.42
CA VAL A 61 9.73 10.35 4.55
C VAL A 61 10.48 10.16 5.87
N THR A 62 11.46 9.26 5.90
CA THR A 62 12.19 9.01 7.14
C THR A 62 13.02 10.23 7.57
N ARG A 63 13.41 11.08 6.65
CA ARG A 63 14.11 12.34 6.98
C ARG A 63 13.16 13.43 7.41
N GLU A 64 12.02 13.59 6.72
CA GLU A 64 11.08 14.67 6.97
C GLU A 64 10.14 14.36 8.13
N VAL A 65 9.88 13.08 8.39
CA VAL A 65 9.04 12.59 9.48
C VAL A 65 9.86 11.57 10.26
N PRO A 66 10.79 12.03 11.11
CA PRO A 66 11.75 11.11 11.76
C PRO A 66 11.11 9.99 12.57
N SER A 67 9.92 10.24 13.16
CA SER A 67 9.24 9.22 13.95
C SER A 67 8.69 8.06 13.10
N SER A 68 8.71 8.19 11.77
CA SER A 68 8.13 7.18 10.90
C SER A 68 8.77 5.80 11.05
N THR A 69 10.04 5.74 11.49
CA THR A 69 10.74 4.47 11.63
C THR A 69 10.59 3.86 13.02
N PHE A 70 9.96 4.56 13.96
CA PHE A 70 9.75 4.03 15.31
C PHE A 70 8.36 4.31 15.85
N ALA A 71 7.40 4.56 14.97
CA ALA A 71 6.03 4.81 15.40
C ALA A 71 5.45 3.56 16.09
N ASP A 72 4.68 3.79 17.15
CA ASP A 72 4.04 2.71 17.90
C ASP A 72 2.93 2.06 17.08
N SER A 73 2.27 2.83 16.22
CA SER A 73 1.27 2.29 15.32
C SER A 73 1.31 3.03 13.99
N ILE A 74 0.94 2.31 12.93
CA ILE A 74 0.84 2.87 11.58
C ILE A 74 -0.57 2.64 11.08
N LYS A 75 -1.26 3.71 10.69
CA LYS A 75 -2.61 3.64 10.16
C LYS A 75 -2.60 4.18 8.74
N ILE A 76 -3.22 3.43 7.83
CA ILE A 76 -3.23 3.79 6.42
C ILE A 76 -4.66 3.73 5.88
N CYS A 77 -5.02 4.70 5.07
CA CYS A 77 -6.31 4.72 4.38
C CYS A 77 -6.09 5.15 2.94
N GLY A 78 -7.08 4.89 2.09
CA GLY A 78 -7.02 5.30 0.70
C GLY A 78 -7.75 4.35 -0.24
N PRO A 79 -7.97 4.79 -1.49
CA PRO A 79 -8.67 3.97 -2.49
C PRO A 79 -7.89 2.69 -2.81
N GLY A 80 -8.62 1.60 -2.94
CA GLY A 80 -8.02 0.31 -3.29
C GLY A 80 -7.59 -0.54 -2.11
N LEU A 81 -7.47 0.03 -0.93
CA LEU A 81 -7.08 -0.74 0.25
C LEU A 81 -8.16 -1.72 0.67
N GLN A 82 -9.43 -1.35 0.53
CA GLN A 82 -10.52 -2.28 0.82
C GLN A 82 -10.44 -3.51 -0.09
N ALA A 83 -10.14 -3.30 -1.37
CA ALA A 83 -10.01 -4.41 -2.32
C ALA A 83 -8.86 -5.33 -1.93
N LEU A 84 -7.76 -4.78 -1.43
CA LEU A 84 -6.63 -5.60 -0.97
C LEU A 84 -7.01 -6.43 0.24
N VAL A 85 -7.70 -5.83 1.21
CA VAL A 85 -8.15 -6.56 2.40
C VAL A 85 -9.11 -7.68 2.02
N ASP A 86 -10.08 -7.37 1.16
CA ASP A 86 -11.08 -8.36 0.75
C ASP A 86 -10.42 -9.52 0.00
N THR A 87 -9.39 -9.22 -0.79
CA THR A 87 -8.65 -10.27 -1.51
C THR A 87 -7.84 -11.13 -0.56
N GLU A 88 -7.23 -10.52 0.45
CA GLU A 88 -6.42 -11.25 1.43
C GLU A 88 -7.29 -12.26 2.20
N VAL A 89 -8.49 -11.85 2.63
CA VAL A 89 -9.36 -12.73 3.40
C VAL A 89 -10.28 -13.57 2.51
N GLY A 90 -10.44 -13.22 1.24
CA GLY A 90 -11.24 -14.00 0.29
C GLY A 90 -12.72 -13.65 0.28
N HIS A 91 -13.14 -12.61 0.99
CA HIS A 91 -14.53 -12.17 1.03
C HIS A 91 -14.55 -10.73 1.55
N PRO A 92 -15.67 -10.00 1.39
CA PRO A 92 -15.77 -8.65 1.95
C PRO A 92 -15.52 -8.66 3.45
N GLU A 93 -14.70 -7.73 3.90
CA GLU A 93 -14.27 -7.64 5.29
C GLU A 93 -14.39 -6.21 5.79
N GLY A 94 -14.63 -6.05 7.08
CA GLY A 94 -14.75 -4.74 7.70
C GLY A 94 -13.41 -4.10 8.00
N LEU A 95 -13.41 -2.77 8.09
CA LEU A 95 -12.25 -2.01 8.53
C LEU A 95 -12.53 -1.44 9.92
N PRO A 96 -11.53 -1.24 10.78
CA PRO A 96 -10.10 -1.40 10.50
C PRO A 96 -9.67 -2.86 10.43
N PHE A 97 -8.58 -3.10 9.71
CA PHE A 97 -8.03 -4.45 9.54
C PHE A 97 -6.52 -4.36 9.64
N GLU A 98 -5.93 -5.15 10.52
CA GLU A 98 -4.47 -5.17 10.65
C GLU A 98 -3.88 -6.20 9.70
N VAL A 99 -2.89 -5.77 8.91
CA VAL A 99 -2.21 -6.65 7.97
C VAL A 99 -0.73 -6.69 8.30
N SER A 100 -0.17 -7.92 8.33
CA SER A 100 1.25 -8.09 8.57
C SER A 100 2.04 -7.92 7.28
N ARG A 101 3.34 -7.69 7.44
CA ARG A 101 4.25 -7.65 6.29
C ARG A 101 4.22 -8.97 5.52
N ASP A 102 4.25 -10.10 6.25
CA ASP A 102 4.23 -11.40 5.59
C ASP A 102 2.96 -11.62 4.78
N ALA A 103 1.81 -11.27 5.34
CA ALA A 103 0.53 -11.41 4.62
C ALA A 103 0.49 -10.50 3.39
N THR A 104 1.00 -9.27 3.51
CA THR A 104 1.04 -8.34 2.40
C THR A 104 1.93 -8.87 1.28
N GLU A 105 3.10 -9.40 1.63
CA GLU A 105 4.02 -9.93 0.62
C GLU A 105 3.46 -11.19 -0.04
N GLU A 106 2.67 -11.98 0.69
CA GLU A 106 2.06 -13.17 0.12
C GLU A 106 0.95 -12.83 -0.87
N VAL A 107 0.04 -11.91 -0.51
CA VAL A 107 -1.01 -11.51 -1.43
C VAL A 107 -0.42 -10.83 -2.67
N PHE A 108 0.64 -10.06 -2.47
CA PHE A 108 1.36 -9.45 -3.59
C PHE A 108 1.92 -10.51 -4.53
N ARG A 109 2.58 -11.54 -3.99
CA ARG A 109 3.12 -12.61 -4.83
C ARG A 109 2.03 -13.32 -5.64
N THR A 110 0.90 -13.57 -5.00
CA THR A 110 -0.23 -14.22 -5.67
C THR A 110 -0.72 -13.37 -6.84
N LEU A 111 -1.02 -12.10 -6.59
CA LEU A 111 -1.58 -11.23 -7.62
C LEU A 111 -0.57 -10.91 -8.72
N ALA A 112 0.71 -10.76 -8.35
CA ALA A 112 1.76 -10.36 -9.28
C ALA A 112 2.16 -11.46 -10.25
N THR A 113 1.91 -12.73 -9.92
CA THR A 113 2.24 -13.85 -10.79
C THR A 113 1.09 -14.26 -11.71
N GLU A 114 -0.08 -13.67 -11.53
CA GLU A 114 -1.27 -13.99 -12.33
C GLU A 114 -1.41 -13.02 -13.49
N ASN A 115 -1.91 -13.53 -14.63
CA ASN A 115 -2.33 -12.62 -15.69
C ASN A 115 -3.66 -11.97 -15.29
N GLU A 116 -4.11 -10.99 -16.07
CA GLU A 116 -5.31 -10.24 -15.71
C GLU A 116 -6.53 -11.12 -15.57
N GLN A 117 -6.69 -12.09 -16.47
CA GLN A 117 -7.85 -12.98 -16.45
C GLN A 117 -7.87 -13.84 -15.20
N ASP A 118 -6.72 -14.40 -14.83
CA ASP A 118 -6.63 -15.20 -13.60
C ASP A 118 -6.85 -14.35 -12.37
N ARG A 119 -6.34 -13.11 -12.41
CA ARG A 119 -6.49 -12.19 -11.26
C ARG A 119 -7.95 -11.86 -11.00
N ARG A 120 -8.76 -11.79 -12.06
CA ARG A 120 -10.19 -11.51 -11.93
C ARG A 120 -10.94 -12.58 -11.14
N HIS A 121 -10.38 -13.77 -11.02
CA HIS A 121 -11.01 -14.89 -10.32
C HIS A 121 -10.67 -14.95 -8.85
N ASN A 122 -9.86 -14.03 -8.33
CA ASN A 122 -9.56 -14.01 -6.89
C ASN A 122 -10.82 -13.61 -6.11
N PRO A 123 -11.22 -14.42 -5.12
CA PRO A 123 -12.37 -14.05 -4.28
C PRO A 123 -12.11 -12.72 -3.57
N GLY A 124 -13.13 -11.87 -3.56
CA GLY A 124 -13.04 -10.58 -2.91
C GLY A 124 -12.48 -9.46 -3.75
N LEU A 125 -11.88 -9.74 -4.90
CA LEU A 125 -11.28 -8.71 -5.75
C LEU A 125 -12.30 -8.20 -6.76
N PRO A 126 -12.73 -6.91 -6.65
CA PRO A 126 -13.66 -6.34 -7.63
C PRO A 126 -13.02 -6.24 -9.02
N ALA A 127 -13.86 -6.40 -10.06
CA ALA A 127 -13.36 -6.38 -11.42
C ALA A 127 -12.66 -5.08 -11.79
N GLU A 128 -13.15 -3.95 -11.27
CA GLU A 128 -12.57 -2.64 -11.56
C GLU A 128 -11.23 -2.40 -10.85
N GLU A 129 -10.87 -3.24 -9.88
CA GLU A 129 -9.63 -3.11 -9.12
C GLU A 129 -8.54 -4.07 -9.57
N VAL A 130 -8.80 -4.88 -10.61
CA VAL A 130 -7.91 -5.96 -11.01
C VAL A 130 -6.50 -5.47 -11.38
N HIS A 131 -6.40 -4.28 -11.97
CA HIS A 131 -5.09 -3.70 -12.29
C HIS A 131 -4.60 -2.77 -11.19
N HIS A 132 -5.49 -1.93 -10.66
CA HIS A 132 -5.13 -0.94 -9.64
C HIS A 132 -4.57 -1.59 -8.38
N VAL A 133 -5.07 -2.76 -8.02
CA VAL A 133 -4.61 -3.47 -6.81
C VAL A 133 -3.11 -3.76 -6.86
N LEU A 134 -2.53 -3.89 -8.04
CA LEU A 134 -1.08 -4.11 -8.17
C LEU A 134 -0.30 -2.88 -7.68
N GLY A 135 -0.78 -1.68 -8.01
CA GLY A 135 -0.17 -0.45 -7.50
C GLY A 135 -0.31 -0.32 -5.99
N VAL A 136 -1.48 -0.71 -5.46
CA VAL A 136 -1.71 -0.70 -4.02
C VAL A 136 -0.75 -1.66 -3.33
N CYS A 137 -0.59 -2.87 -3.87
CA CYS A 137 0.34 -3.84 -3.30
C CYS A 137 1.78 -3.33 -3.31
N CYS A 138 2.21 -2.74 -4.40
CA CYS A 138 3.57 -2.20 -4.49
C CYS A 138 3.81 -1.11 -3.45
N ALA A 139 2.82 -0.22 -3.26
CA ALA A 139 2.95 0.85 -2.26
C ALA A 139 3.02 0.28 -0.84
N LEU A 140 2.18 -0.71 -0.53
CA LEU A 140 2.20 -1.31 0.81
C LEU A 140 3.49 -2.08 1.07
N VAL A 141 3.94 -2.88 0.11
CA VAL A 141 5.18 -3.62 0.25
C VAL A 141 6.35 -2.66 0.47
N ALA A 142 6.41 -1.60 -0.34
CA ALA A 142 7.47 -0.60 -0.23
C ALA A 142 7.43 0.11 1.12
N THR A 143 6.23 0.44 1.60
CA THR A 143 6.06 1.11 2.88
C THR A 143 6.54 0.24 4.04
N LEU A 144 6.09 -1.01 4.06
CA LEU A 144 6.47 -1.93 5.13
C LEU A 144 7.97 -2.22 5.12
N ARG A 145 8.55 -2.40 3.95
CA ARG A 145 9.98 -2.63 3.83
C ARG A 145 10.79 -1.38 4.17
N GLY A 146 10.37 -0.24 3.63
CA GLY A 146 11.10 1.02 3.80
C GLY A 146 11.09 1.52 5.23
N LEU A 147 9.98 1.35 5.94
CA LEU A 147 9.87 1.74 7.34
C LEU A 147 10.29 0.62 8.30
N GLN A 148 10.62 -0.56 7.76
CA GLN A 148 10.98 -1.73 8.55
C GLN A 148 9.90 -2.07 9.56
N ALA A 149 8.65 -1.98 9.12
CA ALA A 149 7.48 -2.25 9.97
C ALA A 149 7.01 -3.69 9.80
N ALA A 150 6.54 -4.28 10.89
CA ALA A 150 6.05 -5.66 10.87
C ALA A 150 4.58 -5.73 10.46
N SER A 151 3.83 -4.65 10.67
CA SER A 151 2.40 -4.61 10.35
C SER A 151 1.91 -3.17 10.30
N LEU A 152 0.71 -3.00 9.76
CA LEU A 152 0.00 -1.72 9.81
C LEU A 152 -1.49 -1.98 9.85
N SER A 153 -2.26 -0.93 10.18
CA SER A 153 -3.71 -1.02 10.27
C SER A 153 -4.34 -0.25 9.12
N ILE A 154 -5.17 -0.92 8.33
CA ILE A 154 -5.90 -0.29 7.24
C ILE A 154 -7.21 0.23 7.83
N THR A 155 -7.45 1.53 7.70
CA THR A 155 -8.62 2.19 8.28
C THR A 155 -9.53 2.72 7.17
N GLY A 156 -10.74 3.15 7.55
CA GLY A 156 -11.68 3.71 6.59
C GLY A 156 -11.32 5.13 6.20
N ASP A 157 -11.93 5.60 5.10
CA ASP A 157 -11.61 6.91 4.52
C ASP A 157 -11.95 8.08 5.42
N GLU A 158 -12.93 7.92 6.28
CA GLU A 158 -13.36 9.00 7.18
C GLU A 158 -12.24 9.44 8.11
N VAL A 159 -11.21 8.64 8.25
CA VAL A 159 -10.09 8.96 9.13
C VAL A 159 -9.31 10.16 8.65
N SER A 160 -9.38 10.45 7.37
CA SER A 160 -8.65 11.57 6.78
C SER A 160 -9.14 12.94 7.25
N THR A 161 -10.27 13.01 7.91
CA THR A 161 -10.83 14.29 8.42
C THR A 161 -10.35 14.65 9.82
#